data_77736beed39fed79b4c11a77486de3ba
#
_entry.id   77736beed39fed79b4c11a77486de3ba
#
_cell.length_a   1.000
_cell.length_b   1.000
_cell.length_c   1.000
_cell.angle_alpha   90.00
_cell.angle_beta   90.00
_cell.angle_gamma   90.00
#
_symmetry.space_group_name_H-M   'P 1'
#
loop_
_entity.id
_entity.type
_entity.pdbx_description
1 polymer ?
#
loop_
_entity_poly.entity_id
_entity_poly.type
_entity_poly.pdbx_seq_one_letter_code
_entity_poly.pdbx_strand_id
1 'polypeptide(L)'
;MQTGTALRVSGKELTVERMQVLARQYHVPDYMMDGLHLYLTQGIPPGSFLTAVLSNDLMGSVERADTNNRHALIGWVQLLYNEMPSFSWGSPEKVQQWIEHKTKERLNVGPTEGA
;
A
#
# COMPACT_ATOMS: atom_id res chain seq x y z
N MET A 1 -20.89 12.50 8.82
CA MET A 1 -21.03 11.68 8.15
C MET A 1 -19.91 10.93 7.67
N GLN A 2 -20.05 9.95 7.33
CA GLN A 2 -19.04 9.10 6.92
C GLN A 2 -18.62 9.37 5.54
N THR A 3 -17.39 9.51 5.33
CA THR A 3 -16.91 9.82 4.03
C THR A 3 -16.18 8.62 3.51
N GLY A 4 -16.79 7.82 2.80
CA GLY A 4 -16.17 6.66 2.24
C GLY A 4 -16.06 5.53 3.24
N THR A 5 -15.58 4.42 2.79
CA THR A 5 -15.48 3.19 3.55
C THR A 5 -14.04 2.96 3.97
N ALA A 6 -13.84 2.65 5.24
CA ALA A 6 -12.51 2.30 5.73
C ALA A 6 -12.04 1.02 5.05
N LEU A 7 -10.77 0.97 4.69
CA LEU A 7 -10.18 -0.22 4.12
C LEU A 7 -10.01 -1.27 5.21
N ARG A 8 -10.49 -2.48 4.93
CA ARG A 8 -10.37 -3.59 5.87
C ARG A 8 -9.58 -4.71 5.24
N VAL A 9 -8.68 -5.29 6.02
CA VAL A 9 -7.89 -6.43 5.61
C VAL A 9 -8.10 -7.50 6.67
N SER A 10 -8.51 -8.68 6.25
CA SER A 10 -8.81 -9.78 7.15
C SER A 10 -9.84 -9.38 8.22
N GLY A 11 -10.83 -8.58 7.82
CA GLY A 11 -11.88 -8.13 8.70
C GLY A 11 -11.52 -6.99 9.63
N LYS A 12 -10.29 -6.50 9.57
CA LYS A 12 -9.82 -5.41 10.44
C LYS A 12 -9.52 -4.17 9.63
N GLU A 13 -9.86 -3.03 10.19
CA GLU A 13 -9.55 -1.76 9.54
C GLU A 13 -8.04 -1.55 9.47
N LEU A 14 -7.57 -1.06 8.33
CA LEU A 14 -6.14 -0.81 8.13
C LEU A 14 -5.80 0.59 8.62
N THR A 15 -5.46 0.68 9.89
CA THR A 15 -5.08 1.93 10.52
C THR A 15 -3.57 2.11 10.53
N VAL A 16 -3.10 3.32 10.83
CA VAL A 16 -1.67 3.57 10.98
C VAL A 16 -1.09 2.66 12.09
N GLU A 17 -1.82 2.49 13.19
CA GLU A 17 -1.36 1.63 14.28
C GLU A 17 -1.24 0.19 13.83
N ARG A 18 -2.20 -0.29 13.04
CA ARG A 18 -2.13 -1.66 12.51
C ARG A 18 -0.93 -1.81 11.58
N MET A 19 -0.65 -0.78 10.78
CA MET A 19 0.52 -0.81 9.90
C MET A 19 1.81 -0.97 10.70
N GLN A 20 1.92 -0.28 11.84
CA GLN A 20 3.12 -0.40 12.66
C GLN A 20 3.26 -1.80 13.26
N VAL A 21 2.15 -2.41 13.67
CA VAL A 21 2.17 -3.80 14.14
C VAL A 21 2.67 -4.73 13.03
N LEU A 22 2.17 -4.55 11.82
CA LEU A 22 2.56 -5.38 10.68
C LEU A 22 4.03 -5.18 10.33
N ALA A 23 4.54 -3.95 10.44
CA ALA A 23 5.95 -3.69 10.18
C ALA A 23 6.83 -4.52 11.11
N ARG A 24 6.48 -4.57 12.38
CA ARG A 24 7.23 -5.37 13.35
C ARG A 24 7.09 -6.86 13.07
N GLN A 25 5.88 -7.29 12.75
CA GLN A 25 5.60 -8.72 12.49
C GLN A 25 6.40 -9.24 11.31
N TYR A 26 6.52 -8.45 10.25
CA TYR A 26 7.18 -8.88 9.03
C TYR A 26 8.61 -8.37 8.90
N HIS A 27 9.09 -7.66 9.92
CA HIS A 27 10.47 -7.16 9.96
C HIS A 27 10.78 -6.25 8.78
N VAL A 28 9.84 -5.38 8.44
CA VAL A 28 10.06 -4.35 7.43
C VAL A 28 10.22 -3.01 8.15
N PRO A 29 10.93 -2.05 7.53
CA PRO A 29 11.16 -0.76 8.18
C PRO A 29 9.87 0.00 8.43
N ASP A 30 9.66 0.46 9.65
CA ASP A 30 8.44 1.15 10.03
C ASP A 30 8.30 2.51 9.37
N TYR A 31 9.41 3.15 9.01
CA TYR A 31 9.36 4.45 8.35
C TYR A 31 8.74 4.37 6.95
N MET A 32 8.55 3.16 6.41
CA MET A 32 7.91 2.97 5.11
C MET A 32 6.39 2.87 5.22
N MET A 33 5.86 2.76 6.44
CA MET A 33 4.45 2.42 6.61
C MET A 33 3.50 3.55 6.26
N ASP A 34 3.89 4.81 6.49
CA ASP A 34 3.02 5.93 6.13
C ASP A 34 2.76 5.97 4.62
N GLY A 35 3.81 5.80 3.83
CA GLY A 35 3.65 5.79 2.37
C GLY A 35 2.80 4.63 1.89
N LEU A 36 3.00 3.45 2.46
CA LEU A 36 2.19 2.29 2.09
C LEU A 36 0.73 2.51 2.48
N HIS A 37 0.49 3.05 3.67
CA HIS A 37 -0.87 3.32 4.13
C HIS A 37 -1.59 4.31 3.21
N LEU A 38 -0.92 5.38 2.82
CA LEU A 38 -1.50 6.37 1.91
C LEU A 38 -1.82 5.77 0.54
N TYR A 39 -0.94 4.90 0.05
CA TYR A 39 -1.20 4.20 -1.19
C TYR A 39 -2.45 3.32 -1.09
N LEU A 40 -2.51 2.51 -0.02
CA LEU A 40 -3.59 1.54 0.13
C LEU A 40 -4.94 2.22 0.37
N THR A 41 -4.97 3.31 1.12
CA THR A 41 -6.22 3.93 1.51
C THR A 41 -6.65 5.06 0.58
N GLN A 42 -5.71 5.76 -0.04
CA GLN A 42 -6.04 6.96 -0.80
C GLN A 42 -5.51 6.97 -2.23
N GLY A 43 -4.76 5.96 -2.62
CA GLY A 43 -4.22 5.91 -3.97
C GLY A 43 -3.10 6.89 -4.23
N ILE A 44 -2.42 7.33 -3.19
CA ILE A 44 -1.26 8.21 -3.34
C ILE A 44 -0.08 7.35 -3.77
N PRO A 45 0.55 7.64 -4.92
CA PRO A 45 1.68 6.82 -5.36
C PRO A 45 2.81 6.82 -4.34
N PRO A 46 3.32 5.65 -3.95
CA PRO A 46 4.43 5.59 -3.02
C PRO A 46 5.75 5.89 -3.72
N GLY A 47 6.84 5.91 -2.98
CA GLY A 47 8.16 6.13 -3.56
C GLY A 47 8.58 4.99 -4.49
N SER A 48 9.73 5.15 -5.13
CA SER A 48 10.14 4.25 -6.20
C SER A 48 10.41 2.82 -5.75
N PHE A 49 10.93 2.64 -4.52
CA PHE A 49 11.16 1.29 -4.02
C PHE A 49 9.83 0.54 -3.86
N LEU A 50 8.88 1.13 -3.15
CA LEU A 50 7.59 0.47 -2.93
C LEU A 50 6.84 0.27 -4.24
N THR A 51 6.92 1.22 -5.16
CA THR A 51 6.30 1.04 -6.45
C THR A 51 6.86 -0.20 -7.15
N ALA A 52 8.16 -0.42 -7.09
CA ALA A 52 8.77 -1.60 -7.70
C ALA A 52 8.31 -2.88 -7.01
N VAL A 53 8.27 -2.89 -5.67
CA VAL A 53 7.82 -4.09 -4.94
C VAL A 53 6.37 -4.40 -5.28
N LEU A 54 5.50 -3.40 -5.21
CA LEU A 54 4.08 -3.57 -5.50
C LEU A 54 3.84 -4.02 -6.94
N SER A 55 4.69 -3.57 -7.85
CA SER A 55 4.58 -3.92 -9.26
C SER A 55 5.17 -5.29 -9.59
N ASN A 56 5.68 -5.99 -8.59
CA ASN A 56 6.33 -7.30 -8.76
C ASN A 56 7.58 -7.18 -9.63
N ASP A 57 8.31 -6.09 -9.46
CA ASP A 57 9.55 -5.83 -10.18
C ASP A 57 10.71 -6.11 -9.23
N LEU A 58 11.16 -7.35 -9.23
CA LEU A 58 12.20 -7.79 -8.29
C LEU A 58 13.49 -7.03 -8.48
N MET A 59 13.94 -6.93 -9.72
CA MET A 59 15.22 -6.28 -9.99
C MET A 59 15.17 -4.81 -9.64
N GLY A 60 14.08 -4.13 -10.00
CA GLY A 60 13.90 -2.72 -9.67
C GLY A 60 13.80 -2.50 -8.16
N SER A 61 13.18 -3.44 -7.45
CA SER A 61 13.09 -3.36 -5.99
C SER A 61 14.47 -3.35 -5.36
N VAL A 62 15.31 -4.28 -5.76
CA VAL A 62 16.67 -4.37 -5.21
C VAL A 62 17.47 -3.11 -5.57
N GLU A 63 17.34 -2.66 -6.79
CA GLU A 63 18.09 -1.49 -7.27
C GLU A 63 17.73 -0.22 -6.49
N ARG A 64 16.45 -0.06 -6.14
CA ARG A 64 15.95 1.17 -5.53
C ARG A 64 15.89 1.11 -4.00
N ALA A 65 16.22 -0.02 -3.40
CA ALA A 65 16.13 -0.20 -1.96
C ALA A 65 17.30 0.49 -1.25
N ASP A 66 16.97 1.15 -0.14
CA ASP A 66 18.03 1.50 0.80
C ASP A 66 18.50 0.20 1.50
N THR A 67 19.52 0.31 2.34
CA THR A 67 20.10 -0.88 2.96
C THR A 67 19.07 -1.66 3.77
N ASN A 68 18.25 -0.96 4.54
CA ASN A 68 17.25 -1.61 5.39
C ASN A 68 16.19 -2.32 4.55
N ASN A 69 15.70 -1.67 3.52
CA ASN A 69 14.67 -2.27 2.66
C ASN A 69 15.21 -3.44 1.86
N ARG A 70 16.51 -3.38 1.46
CA ARG A 70 17.13 -4.49 0.75
C ARG A 70 17.14 -5.74 1.62
N HIS A 71 17.54 -5.58 2.88
CA HIS A 71 17.56 -6.70 3.82
C HIS A 71 16.16 -7.19 4.18
N ALA A 72 15.16 -6.34 4.02
CA ALA A 72 13.78 -6.65 4.37
C ALA A 72 12.95 -7.15 3.19
N LEU A 73 13.57 -7.41 2.02
CA LEU A 73 12.80 -7.68 0.80
C LEU A 73 11.87 -8.88 0.95
N ILE A 74 12.34 -9.96 1.57
CA ILE A 74 11.50 -11.13 1.80
C ILE A 74 10.32 -10.77 2.70
N GLY A 75 10.58 -9.99 3.75
CA GLY A 75 9.51 -9.51 4.63
C GLY A 75 8.47 -8.70 3.88
N TRP A 76 8.91 -7.86 2.95
CA TRP A 76 7.98 -7.09 2.12
C TRP A 76 7.08 -8.00 1.29
N VAL A 77 7.66 -9.02 0.67
CA VAL A 77 6.88 -9.95 -0.14
C VAL A 77 5.85 -10.67 0.73
N GLN A 78 6.27 -11.15 1.90
CA GLN A 78 5.38 -11.85 2.81
C GLN A 78 4.26 -10.93 3.33
N LEU A 79 4.59 -9.68 3.64
CA LEU A 79 3.61 -8.70 4.08
C LEU A 79 2.53 -8.50 3.03
N LEU A 80 2.94 -8.26 1.79
CA LEU A 80 1.98 -8.03 0.72
C LEU A 80 1.12 -9.25 0.47
N TYR A 81 1.74 -10.42 0.38
CA TYR A 81 1.04 -11.64 0.05
C TYR A 81 0.03 -12.02 1.15
N ASN A 82 0.42 -11.87 2.40
CA ASN A 82 -0.39 -12.35 3.52
C ASN A 82 -1.42 -11.33 4.01
N GLU A 83 -1.12 -10.02 3.89
CA GLU A 83 -1.91 -9.02 4.59
C GLU A 83 -2.59 -8.01 3.69
N MET A 84 -2.13 -7.84 2.46
CA MET A 84 -2.63 -6.74 1.62
C MET A 84 -3.61 -7.24 0.57
N PRO A 85 -4.58 -6.39 0.17
CA PRO A 85 -5.55 -6.81 -0.85
C PRO A 85 -4.85 -7.21 -2.14
N SER A 86 -5.28 -8.32 -2.72
CA SER A 86 -4.60 -8.87 -3.90
C SER A 86 -4.71 -7.97 -5.12
N PHE A 87 -5.65 -7.03 -5.13
CA PHE A 87 -5.76 -6.07 -6.23
C PHE A 87 -4.79 -4.91 -6.12
N SER A 88 -4.08 -4.78 -4.98
CA SER A 88 -3.20 -3.65 -4.75
C SER A 88 -1.76 -3.91 -5.16
N TRP A 89 -1.43 -5.13 -5.57
CA TRP A 89 -0.05 -5.49 -5.90
C TRP A 89 -0.04 -6.62 -6.92
N GLY A 90 1.12 -6.81 -7.55
CA GLY A 90 1.32 -7.95 -8.43
C GLY A 90 1.79 -7.60 -9.83
N SER A 91 1.52 -6.40 -10.32
CA SER A 91 1.96 -5.95 -11.63
C SER A 91 1.85 -4.43 -11.71
N PRO A 92 2.54 -3.79 -12.66
CA PRO A 92 2.38 -2.35 -12.86
C PRO A 92 0.93 -1.97 -13.17
N GLU A 93 0.22 -2.81 -13.90
CA GLU A 93 -1.17 -2.56 -14.23
C GLU A 93 -2.05 -2.57 -12.99
N LYS A 94 -1.83 -3.53 -12.10
CA LYS A 94 -2.59 -3.57 -10.85
C LYS A 94 -2.34 -2.35 -9.99
N VAL A 95 -1.09 -1.91 -9.91
CA VAL A 95 -0.74 -0.72 -9.14
C VAL A 95 -1.46 0.49 -9.72
N GLN A 96 -1.42 0.66 -11.03
CA GLN A 96 -2.08 1.78 -11.68
C GLN A 96 -3.59 1.75 -11.47
N GLN A 97 -4.19 0.59 -11.59
CA GLN A 97 -5.64 0.43 -11.39
C GLN A 97 -6.02 0.73 -9.95
N TRP A 98 -5.21 0.32 -9.00
CA TRP A 98 -5.47 0.61 -7.59
C TRP A 98 -5.41 2.11 -7.32
N ILE A 99 -4.39 2.78 -7.86
CA ILE A 99 -4.26 4.23 -7.73
C ILE A 99 -5.48 4.93 -8.29
N GLU A 100 -5.90 4.52 -9.49
CA GLU A 100 -7.05 5.14 -10.16
C GLU A 100 -8.33 4.92 -9.37
N HIS A 101 -8.54 3.71 -8.88
CA HIS A 101 -9.73 3.38 -8.13
C HIS A 101 -9.80 4.18 -6.82
N LYS A 102 -8.71 4.21 -6.08
CA LYS A 102 -8.68 4.92 -4.80
C LYS A 102 -8.73 6.43 -4.99
N THR A 103 -8.14 6.92 -6.05
CA THR A 103 -8.22 8.34 -6.37
C THR A 103 -9.66 8.75 -6.68
N LYS A 104 -10.39 7.91 -7.42
CA LYS A 104 -11.80 8.17 -7.69
C LYS A 104 -12.62 8.17 -6.41
N GLU A 105 -12.38 7.20 -5.54
CA GLU A 105 -13.09 7.16 -4.25
C GLU A 105 -12.82 8.43 -3.45
N ARG A 106 -11.56 8.85 -3.39
CA ARG A 106 -11.17 10.02 -2.60
C ARG A 106 -11.80 11.30 -3.16
N LEU A 107 -11.83 11.42 -4.49
CA LEU A 107 -12.38 12.62 -5.13
C LEU A 107 -13.89 12.63 -5.15
N ASN A 108 -14.52 11.46 -5.00
CA ASN A 108 -15.97 11.37 -4.97
C ASN A 108 -16.55 11.44 -3.57
N VAL A 109 -15.69 11.60 -2.58
CA VAL A 109 -16.14 11.78 -1.21
C VAL A 109 -16.60 13.19 -1.05
N GLY A 110 -17.73 13.40 -0.57
CA GLY A 110 -18.24 14.74 -0.43
C GLY A 110 -19.41 14.94 -1.32
N PRO A 111 -19.92 16.05 -1.24
CA PRO A 111 -21.17 16.32 -1.90
C PRO A 111 -21.06 16.37 -3.36
N THR A 112 -20.89 16.05 -3.83
CA THR A 112 -21.01 16.02 -4.93
C THR A 112 -21.79 15.96 -5.73
N GLU A 113 -21.92 15.77 -5.62
CA GLU A 113 -22.39 15.69 -6.21
C GLU A 113 -23.10 16.00 -6.71
N GLY A 114 -23.23 16.09 -6.69
CA GLY A 114 -23.84 16.34 -7.15
C GLY A 114 -23.99 16.79 -7.64
N ALA A 115 -23.79 16.89 -7.54
CA ALA A 115 -23.92 17.28 -8.08
C ALA A 115 -23.93 17.37 -8.77
#